data_c646ef7390ecc5690d2fb69a5a977c6e
#
_entry.id   c646ef7390ecc5690d2fb69a5a977c6e
#
_cell.length_a   1.000
_cell.length_b   1.000
_cell.length_c   1.000
_cell.angle_alpha   90.00
_cell.angle_beta   90.00
_cell.angle_gamma   90.00
#
_symmetry.space_group_name_H-M   'P 1'
#
loop_
_entity.id
_entity.type
_entity.pdbx_description
1 polymer ?
#
loop_
_entity_poly.entity_id
_entity_poly.type
_entity_poly.pdbx_seq_one_letter_code
_entity_poly.pdbx_strand_id
1 'polypeptide(L)'
;RVRSSAASDVYKRQVVAGTKYRGQFEERIRSILNELKKNPNIILFIDEIHTIVGAGSAAGSMDAANMLKPALARGEIQCIGATTLDEYRQNIEKDGALERRFQKVIVEPTTAEETLQILKNIKDKYEDHHNVNYTDAALEACVKLTDQYITDRNFPDKAIDALDEAGSRVHLCLLYTSPSP
;
A
#
# COMPACT_ATOMS: atom_id res chain seq x y z
N ARG A 1 -13.79 -15.88 4.28
CA ARG A 1 -12.36 -16.00 3.87
C ARG A 1 -12.14 -15.06 2.71
N VAL A 2 -11.71 -13.85 2.99
CA VAL A 2 -11.26 -12.92 1.96
C VAL A 2 -9.91 -13.44 1.49
N ARG A 3 -9.81 -13.88 0.25
CA ARG A 3 -8.50 -14.10 -0.39
C ARG A 3 -7.93 -12.72 -0.69
N SER A 4 -7.07 -12.21 0.18
CA SER A 4 -6.16 -11.13 -0.15
C SER A 4 -5.23 -11.65 -1.23
N SER A 5 -5.48 -11.27 -2.46
CA SER A 5 -4.62 -11.63 -3.57
C SER A 5 -3.60 -10.51 -3.72
N ALA A 6 -2.33 -10.84 -3.54
CA ALA A 6 -1.18 -10.00 -3.87
C ALA A 6 -1.10 -9.61 -5.38
N ALA A 7 -2.13 -9.94 -6.15
CA ALA A 7 -2.28 -9.57 -7.54
C ALA A 7 -2.51 -8.06 -7.76
N SER A 8 -2.87 -7.29 -6.72
CA SER A 8 -3.25 -5.89 -6.85
C SER A 8 -2.06 -4.96 -7.15
N ASP A 9 -0.91 -5.16 -6.51
CA ASP A 9 0.28 -4.31 -6.72
C ASP A 9 0.99 -4.58 -8.05
N VAL A 10 0.95 -5.82 -8.51
CA VAL A 10 1.47 -6.21 -9.82
C VAL A 10 0.64 -5.57 -10.94
N TYR A 11 -0.67 -5.46 -10.77
CA TYR A 11 -1.57 -4.86 -11.76
C TYR A 11 -1.37 -3.35 -11.91
N LYS A 12 -1.14 -2.60 -10.84
CA LYS A 12 -0.94 -1.15 -10.87
C LYS A 12 0.31 -0.77 -11.70
N ARG A 13 1.42 -1.46 -11.47
CA ARG A 13 2.67 -1.25 -12.23
C ARG A 13 2.57 -1.73 -13.68
N GLN A 14 1.84 -2.80 -13.95
CA GLN A 14 1.66 -3.32 -15.31
C GLN A 14 0.71 -2.49 -16.16
N VAL A 15 -0.32 -1.86 -15.58
CA VAL A 15 -1.23 -0.97 -16.32
C VAL A 15 -0.50 0.29 -16.79
N VAL A 16 0.45 0.81 -16.00
CA VAL A 16 1.21 2.02 -16.35
C VAL A 16 2.47 1.71 -17.17
N ALA A 17 3.22 0.66 -16.83
CA ALA A 17 4.53 0.38 -17.42
C ALA A 17 4.52 -0.18 -18.84
N GLY A 18 3.38 -0.61 -19.38
CA GLY A 18 3.28 -1.22 -20.70
C GLY A 18 2.60 -0.34 -21.76
N THR A 19 2.22 0.90 -21.46
CA THR A 19 1.45 1.73 -22.38
C THR A 19 2.31 2.78 -23.05
N LYS A 20 2.75 2.50 -24.26
CA LYS A 20 3.36 3.50 -25.15
C LYS A 20 2.37 4.56 -25.65
N TYR A 21 1.06 4.35 -25.48
CA TYR A 21 0.00 5.19 -26.01
C TYR A 21 -1.12 5.38 -24.98
N ARG A 22 -1.55 6.63 -24.83
CA ARG A 22 -2.66 7.10 -23.98
C ARG A 22 -3.95 6.25 -24.18
N GLY A 23 -4.30 5.94 -25.41
CA GLY A 23 -5.51 5.17 -25.74
C GLY A 23 -5.53 3.73 -25.17
N GLN A 24 -4.38 3.08 -25.06
CA GLN A 24 -4.31 1.73 -24.49
C GLN A 24 -4.55 1.72 -22.96
N PHE A 25 -4.13 2.77 -22.26
CA PHE A 25 -4.41 2.92 -20.85
C PHE A 25 -5.90 3.13 -20.58
N GLU A 26 -6.52 4.03 -21.35
CA GLU A 26 -7.97 4.28 -21.27
C GLU A 26 -8.79 3.01 -21.56
N GLU A 27 -8.41 2.25 -22.57
CA GLU A 27 -9.06 1.00 -22.93
C GLU A 27 -8.97 -0.06 -21.83
N ARG A 28 -7.80 -0.16 -21.17
CA ARG A 28 -7.61 -1.06 -20.04
C ARG A 28 -8.45 -0.66 -18.82
N ILE A 29 -8.48 0.63 -18.47
CA ILE A 29 -9.33 1.12 -17.38
C ILE A 29 -10.81 0.86 -17.68
N ARG A 30 -11.24 1.10 -18.92
CA ARG A 30 -12.61 0.83 -19.36
C ARG A 30 -12.96 -0.66 -19.27
N SER A 31 -12.04 -1.52 -19.67
CA SER A 31 -12.21 -2.97 -19.55
C SER A 31 -12.35 -3.42 -18.09
N ILE A 32 -11.48 -2.93 -17.20
CA ILE A 32 -11.54 -3.21 -15.76
C ILE A 32 -12.88 -2.72 -15.17
N LEU A 33 -13.31 -1.51 -15.50
CA LEU A 33 -14.59 -0.97 -15.02
C LEU A 33 -15.78 -1.81 -15.50
N ASN A 34 -15.76 -2.27 -16.75
CA ASN A 34 -16.81 -3.12 -17.28
C ASN A 34 -16.85 -4.51 -16.60
N GLU A 35 -15.70 -5.04 -16.23
CA GLU A 35 -15.61 -6.30 -15.48
C GLU A 35 -16.12 -6.14 -14.06
N LEU A 36 -15.75 -5.05 -13.38
CA LEU A 36 -16.22 -4.73 -12.03
C LEU A 36 -17.74 -4.55 -11.97
N LYS A 37 -18.32 -3.87 -12.96
CA LYS A 37 -19.80 -3.71 -13.07
C LYS A 37 -20.54 -5.02 -13.23
N LYS A 38 -19.95 -6.01 -13.90
CA LYS A 38 -20.53 -7.34 -14.08
C LYS A 38 -20.43 -8.21 -12.82
N ASN A 39 -19.49 -7.89 -11.94
CA ASN A 39 -19.16 -8.69 -10.77
C ASN A 39 -19.25 -7.86 -9.47
N PRO A 40 -20.44 -7.64 -8.92
CA PRO A 40 -20.66 -6.75 -7.76
C PRO A 40 -19.96 -7.24 -6.47
N ASN A 41 -19.48 -8.48 -6.44
CA ASN A 41 -18.78 -9.07 -5.30
C ASN A 41 -17.26 -8.73 -5.28
N ILE A 42 -16.76 -7.99 -6.29
CA ILE A 42 -15.37 -7.57 -6.35
C ILE A 42 -15.25 -6.17 -5.75
N ILE A 43 -14.34 -6.03 -4.81
CA ILE A 43 -13.97 -4.73 -4.20
C ILE A 43 -12.65 -4.29 -4.84
N LEU A 44 -12.65 -3.12 -5.45
CA LEU A 44 -11.45 -2.50 -6.00
C LEU A 44 -10.69 -1.77 -4.90
N PHE A 45 -9.43 -2.16 -4.66
CA PHE A 45 -8.54 -1.40 -3.78
C PHE A 45 -7.67 -0.46 -4.63
N ILE A 46 -7.67 0.83 -4.29
CA ILE A 46 -6.87 1.86 -4.96
C ILE A 46 -5.99 2.52 -3.90
N ASP A 47 -4.70 2.27 -4.02
CA ASP A 47 -3.72 2.98 -3.23
C ASP A 47 -3.45 4.36 -3.83
N GLU A 48 -3.17 5.36 -2.97
CA GLU A 48 -3.01 6.76 -3.37
C GLU A 48 -4.15 7.25 -4.29
N ILE A 49 -5.40 7.01 -3.89
CA ILE A 49 -6.58 7.32 -4.71
C ILE A 49 -6.61 8.79 -5.15
N HIS A 50 -6.01 9.70 -4.39
CA HIS A 50 -5.90 11.12 -4.73
C HIS A 50 -5.18 11.35 -6.07
N THR A 51 -4.26 10.47 -6.47
CA THR A 51 -3.54 10.58 -7.75
C THR A 51 -4.44 10.31 -8.96
N ILE A 52 -5.53 9.56 -8.75
CA ILE A 52 -6.49 9.21 -9.81
C ILE A 52 -7.65 10.20 -9.82
N VAL A 53 -8.04 10.71 -8.65
CA VAL A 53 -9.22 11.56 -8.47
C VAL A 53 -8.87 13.04 -8.51
N GLY A 54 -7.68 13.42 -8.02
CA GLY A 54 -7.17 14.79 -8.04
C GLY A 54 -6.93 15.26 -9.46
N ALA A 55 -7.58 16.32 -9.86
CA ALA A 55 -7.43 16.93 -11.17
C ALA A 55 -6.11 17.70 -11.25
N GLY A 56 -5.03 17.03 -11.47
CA GLY A 56 -3.89 17.82 -11.85
C GLY A 56 -2.53 17.28 -11.58
N SER A 57 -1.84 16.82 -12.53
CA SER A 57 -0.47 17.17 -12.88
C SER A 57 0.16 16.24 -13.92
N ALA A 58 -0.40 15.08 -14.21
CA ALA A 58 0.12 14.28 -15.32
C ALA A 58 -0.98 14.02 -16.34
N ALA A 59 -0.71 14.23 -17.62
CA ALA A 59 -1.66 14.10 -18.72
C ALA A 59 -2.37 12.73 -18.79
N GLY A 60 -1.81 11.68 -18.18
CA GLY A 60 -2.44 10.36 -18.10
C GLY A 60 -3.37 10.15 -16.89
N SER A 61 -3.22 10.91 -15.81
CA SER A 61 -4.07 10.77 -14.61
C SER A 61 -5.43 11.43 -14.78
N MET A 62 -5.53 12.50 -15.59
CA MET A 62 -6.81 13.16 -15.88
C MET A 62 -7.79 12.24 -16.57
N ASP A 63 -7.33 11.35 -17.45
CA ASP A 63 -8.20 10.44 -18.18
C ASP A 63 -8.75 9.33 -17.29
N ALA A 64 -7.94 8.77 -16.42
CA ALA A 64 -8.39 7.80 -15.44
C ALA A 64 -9.40 8.41 -14.45
N ALA A 65 -9.17 9.63 -13.98
CA ALA A 65 -10.09 10.36 -13.11
C ALA A 65 -11.46 10.53 -13.78
N ASN A 66 -11.48 11.01 -15.03
CA ASN A 66 -12.71 11.24 -15.79
C ASN A 66 -13.52 9.96 -16.05
N MET A 67 -12.86 8.80 -16.06
CA MET A 67 -13.52 7.50 -16.24
C MET A 67 -14.00 6.89 -14.92
N LEU A 68 -13.21 7.01 -13.86
CA LEU A 68 -13.50 6.41 -12.56
C LEU A 68 -14.50 7.22 -11.74
N LYS A 69 -14.39 8.56 -11.74
CA LYS A 69 -15.31 9.46 -11.01
C LYS A 69 -16.78 9.17 -11.27
N PRO A 70 -17.26 9.05 -12.52
CA PRO A 70 -18.67 8.76 -12.78
C PRO A 70 -19.11 7.39 -12.25
N ALA A 71 -18.27 6.37 -12.34
CA ALA A 71 -18.60 5.03 -11.86
C ALA A 71 -18.66 4.99 -10.32
N LEU A 72 -17.72 5.65 -9.65
CA LEU A 72 -17.73 5.84 -8.19
C LEU A 72 -18.91 6.69 -7.73
N ALA A 73 -19.16 7.81 -8.39
CA ALA A 73 -20.27 8.71 -8.05
C ALA A 73 -21.65 8.07 -8.20
N ARG A 74 -21.81 7.13 -9.13
CA ARG A 74 -23.06 6.38 -9.30
C ARG A 74 -23.17 5.14 -8.42
N GLY A 75 -22.09 4.78 -7.72
CA GLY A 75 -22.04 3.54 -6.89
C GLY A 75 -22.08 2.26 -7.72
N GLU A 76 -21.62 2.31 -8.97
CA GLU A 76 -21.58 1.15 -9.87
C GLU A 76 -20.48 0.15 -9.51
N ILE A 77 -19.52 0.58 -8.72
CA ILE A 77 -18.38 -0.22 -8.27
C ILE A 77 -18.16 -0.02 -6.77
N GLN A 78 -17.72 -1.06 -6.08
CA GLN A 78 -17.27 -0.98 -4.70
C GLN A 78 -15.76 -0.71 -4.67
N CYS A 79 -15.35 0.29 -3.89
CA CYS A 79 -13.95 0.72 -3.86
C CYS A 79 -13.50 1.02 -2.42
N ILE A 80 -12.28 0.59 -2.12
CA ILE A 80 -11.53 1.01 -0.93
C ILE A 80 -10.35 1.84 -1.43
N GLY A 81 -10.31 3.13 -1.08
CA GLY A 81 -9.22 4.03 -1.42
C GLY A 81 -8.34 4.30 -0.21
N ALA A 82 -7.02 4.19 -0.38
CA ALA A 82 -6.05 4.63 0.61
C ALA A 82 -5.45 5.97 0.20
N THR A 83 -5.27 6.87 1.16
CA THR A 83 -4.66 8.19 0.95
C THR A 83 -4.22 8.80 2.28
N THR A 84 -3.46 9.89 2.25
CA THR A 84 -3.15 10.68 3.43
C THR A 84 -4.31 11.62 3.78
N LEU A 85 -4.37 12.09 5.04
CA LEU A 85 -5.42 13.02 5.47
C LEU A 85 -5.37 14.36 4.72
N ASP A 86 -4.17 14.84 4.40
CA ASP A 86 -4.01 16.11 3.71
C ASP A 86 -4.45 16.01 2.24
N GLU A 87 -4.09 14.93 1.56
CA GLU A 87 -4.52 14.66 0.19
C GLU A 87 -6.04 14.40 0.12
N TYR A 88 -6.61 13.73 1.14
CA TYR A 88 -8.05 13.55 1.25
C TYR A 88 -8.78 14.91 1.31
N ARG A 89 -8.33 15.83 2.17
CA ARG A 89 -8.92 17.17 2.30
C ARG A 89 -8.79 17.98 1.01
N GLN A 90 -7.67 17.84 0.31
CA GLN A 90 -7.43 18.62 -0.91
C GLN A 90 -8.19 18.11 -2.13
N ASN A 91 -8.30 16.80 -2.29
CA ASN A 91 -8.74 16.19 -3.54
C ASN A 91 -10.10 15.48 -3.46
N ILE A 92 -10.50 14.98 -2.29
CA ILE A 92 -11.73 14.19 -2.15
C ILE A 92 -12.82 15.00 -1.43
N GLU A 93 -12.50 15.63 -0.31
CA GLU A 93 -13.45 16.39 0.52
C GLU A 93 -14.01 17.62 -0.23
N LYS A 94 -13.22 18.22 -1.13
CA LYS A 94 -13.67 19.34 -1.98
C LYS A 94 -14.58 18.92 -3.14
N ASP A 95 -14.58 17.63 -3.49
CA ASP A 95 -15.43 17.10 -4.55
C ASP A 95 -16.70 16.49 -3.95
N GLY A 96 -17.77 17.28 -3.87
CA GLY A 96 -19.03 16.86 -3.26
C GLY A 96 -19.69 15.63 -3.88
N ALA A 97 -19.31 15.21 -5.08
CA ALA A 97 -19.78 13.96 -5.68
C ALA A 97 -19.06 12.73 -5.08
N LEU A 98 -17.80 12.88 -4.71
CA LEU A 98 -17.00 11.82 -4.12
C LEU A 98 -17.18 11.78 -2.60
N GLU A 99 -17.20 12.92 -1.93
CA GLU A 99 -17.41 13.02 -0.49
C GLU A 99 -18.66 12.24 -0.02
N ARG A 100 -19.75 12.35 -0.77
CA ARG A 100 -21.02 11.66 -0.47
C ARG A 100 -20.95 10.13 -0.70
N ARG A 101 -19.91 9.63 -1.32
CA ARG A 101 -19.77 8.21 -1.70
C ARG A 101 -18.68 7.48 -0.94
N PHE A 102 -17.72 8.21 -0.38
CA PHE A 102 -16.66 7.64 0.42
C PHE A 102 -16.90 7.89 1.90
N GLN A 103 -17.00 6.81 2.67
CA GLN A 103 -16.94 6.87 4.12
C GLN A 103 -15.48 6.95 4.56
N LYS A 104 -15.13 8.04 5.25
CA LYS A 104 -13.79 8.19 5.81
C LYS A 104 -13.57 7.22 6.99
N VAL A 105 -12.52 6.44 6.91
CA VAL A 105 -12.02 5.57 7.97
C VAL A 105 -10.60 6.01 8.30
N ILE A 106 -10.38 6.46 9.54
CA ILE A 106 -9.06 6.87 10.01
C ILE A 106 -8.35 5.62 10.52
N VAL A 107 -7.14 5.38 9.98
CA VAL A 107 -6.24 4.33 10.46
C VAL A 107 -5.21 5.01 11.35
N GLU A 108 -5.27 4.75 12.65
CA GLU A 108 -4.32 5.29 13.61
C GLU A 108 -3.04 4.45 13.64
N PRO A 109 -1.89 5.07 13.97
CA PRO A 109 -0.66 4.32 14.21
C PRO A 109 -0.86 3.29 15.33
N THR A 110 -0.19 2.15 15.21
CA THR A 110 -0.22 1.12 16.25
C THR A 110 0.59 1.54 17.48
N THR A 111 0.24 0.99 18.64
CA THR A 111 1.03 1.14 19.87
C THR A 111 2.31 0.30 19.79
N ALA A 112 3.26 0.55 20.68
CA ALA A 112 4.49 -0.26 20.79
C ALA A 112 4.19 -1.75 21.06
N GLU A 113 3.19 -2.03 21.90
CA GLU A 113 2.78 -3.40 22.23
C GLU A 113 2.16 -4.12 21.03
N GLU A 114 1.24 -3.47 20.33
CA GLU A 114 0.63 -3.98 19.10
C GLU A 114 1.68 -4.18 18.01
N THR A 115 2.63 -3.26 17.89
CA THR A 115 3.74 -3.36 16.94
C THR A 115 4.61 -4.58 17.24
N LEU A 116 4.95 -4.82 18.50
CA LEU A 116 5.70 -6.01 18.89
C LEU A 116 4.96 -7.31 18.52
N GLN A 117 3.63 -7.33 18.70
CA GLN A 117 2.82 -8.48 18.29
C GLN A 117 2.81 -8.65 16.76
N ILE A 118 2.75 -7.55 16.01
CA ILE A 118 2.87 -7.58 14.54
C ILE A 118 4.23 -8.16 14.14
N LEU A 119 5.33 -7.68 14.71
CA LEU A 119 6.68 -8.21 14.41
C LEU A 119 6.78 -9.70 14.68
N LYS A 120 6.23 -10.19 15.79
CA LYS A 120 6.16 -11.63 16.11
C LYS A 120 5.41 -12.43 15.06
N ASN A 121 4.30 -11.88 14.54
CA ASN A 121 3.48 -12.55 13.53
C ASN A 121 4.12 -12.60 12.13
N ILE A 122 4.97 -11.63 11.80
CA ILE A 122 5.64 -11.57 10.49
C ILE A 122 7.08 -12.12 10.51
N LYS A 123 7.62 -12.36 11.70
CA LYS A 123 8.99 -12.81 11.97
C LYS A 123 9.44 -13.90 11.01
N ASP A 124 8.68 -14.99 10.92
CA ASP A 124 9.06 -16.18 10.14
C ASP A 124 9.30 -15.85 8.66
N LYS A 125 8.53 -14.91 8.11
CA LYS A 125 8.70 -14.49 6.71
C LYS A 125 10.00 -13.74 6.47
N TYR A 126 10.41 -12.91 7.42
CA TYR A 126 11.67 -12.17 7.36
C TYR A 126 12.86 -13.07 7.65
N GLU A 127 12.72 -14.04 8.56
CA GLU A 127 13.72 -15.10 8.80
C GLU A 127 14.00 -15.91 7.53
N ASP A 128 12.93 -16.34 6.85
CA ASP A 128 13.04 -17.07 5.58
C ASP A 128 13.66 -16.21 4.47
N HIS A 129 13.27 -14.91 4.40
CA HIS A 129 13.77 -14.01 3.36
C HIS A 129 15.26 -13.71 3.49
N HIS A 130 15.71 -13.41 4.70
CA HIS A 130 17.10 -13.04 4.98
C HIS A 130 17.98 -14.24 5.37
N ASN A 131 17.39 -15.41 5.56
CA ASN A 131 18.08 -16.62 6.06
C ASN A 131 18.80 -16.36 7.41
N VAL A 132 18.10 -15.75 8.34
CA VAL A 132 18.55 -15.37 9.69
C VAL A 132 17.51 -15.79 10.71
N ASN A 133 17.85 -15.75 12.01
CA ASN A 133 16.91 -15.93 13.10
C ASN A 133 16.85 -14.68 13.96
N TYR A 134 15.64 -14.21 14.28
CA TYR A 134 15.41 -13.10 15.19
C TYR A 134 15.04 -13.63 16.57
N THR A 135 15.76 -13.18 17.60
CA THR A 135 15.37 -13.41 18.99
C THR A 135 14.26 -12.47 19.43
N ASP A 136 13.48 -12.85 20.46
CA ASP A 136 12.46 -11.97 21.01
C ASP A 136 13.06 -10.65 21.50
N ALA A 137 14.25 -10.69 22.10
CA ALA A 137 14.98 -9.50 22.50
C ALA A 137 15.33 -8.57 21.32
N ALA A 138 15.62 -9.14 20.14
CA ALA A 138 15.86 -8.33 18.93
C ALA A 138 14.57 -7.63 18.46
N LEU A 139 13.42 -8.32 18.50
CA LEU A 139 12.12 -7.72 18.16
C LEU A 139 11.75 -6.58 19.10
N GLU A 140 11.94 -6.79 20.42
CA GLU A 140 11.73 -5.75 21.44
C GLU A 140 12.67 -4.56 21.24
N ALA A 141 13.95 -4.82 20.87
CA ALA A 141 14.90 -3.77 20.58
C ALA A 141 14.51 -2.97 19.33
N CYS A 142 14.01 -3.61 18.26
CA CYS A 142 13.50 -2.93 17.07
C CYS A 142 12.39 -1.94 17.43
N VAL A 143 11.42 -2.36 18.25
CA VAL A 143 10.32 -1.47 18.67
C VAL A 143 10.85 -0.35 19.56
N LYS A 144 11.60 -0.68 20.60
CA LYS A 144 12.08 0.29 21.59
C LYS A 144 13.02 1.35 20.99
N LEU A 145 13.99 0.92 20.18
CA LEU A 145 14.96 1.85 19.60
C LEU A 145 14.34 2.73 18.52
N THR A 146 13.44 2.19 17.68
CA THR A 146 12.74 2.98 16.69
C THR A 146 11.77 3.98 17.32
N ASP A 147 11.16 3.64 18.46
CA ASP A 147 10.34 4.59 19.20
C ASP A 147 11.17 5.75 19.74
N GLN A 148 12.34 5.46 20.25
CA GLN A 148 13.21 6.45 20.88
C GLN A 148 13.92 7.36 19.85
N TYR A 149 14.35 6.83 18.72
CA TYR A 149 15.25 7.53 17.81
C TYR A 149 14.62 7.93 16.46
N ILE A 150 13.50 7.31 16.05
CA ILE A 150 12.81 7.62 14.80
C ILE A 150 11.48 8.30 15.12
N THR A 151 11.46 9.62 15.04
CA THR A 151 10.28 10.44 15.39
C THR A 151 9.48 10.92 14.18
N ASP A 152 10.03 10.85 12.99
CA ASP A 152 9.43 11.29 11.72
C ASP A 152 8.56 10.22 11.05
N ARG A 153 8.52 9.01 11.61
CA ARG A 153 7.74 7.88 11.11
C ARG A 153 6.88 7.26 12.20
N ASN A 154 5.78 6.65 11.76
CA ASN A 154 4.83 5.99 12.67
C ASN A 154 5.06 4.49 12.75
N PHE A 155 4.55 3.89 13.82
CA PHE A 155 4.39 2.45 13.91
C PHE A 155 3.22 1.96 13.02
N PRO A 156 3.30 0.73 12.48
CA PRO A 156 4.36 -0.28 12.70
C PRO A 156 5.56 -0.12 11.76
N ASP A 157 5.50 0.71 10.72
CA ASP A 157 6.43 0.76 9.59
C ASP A 157 7.89 0.95 10.03
N LYS A 158 8.17 1.91 10.90
CA LYS A 158 9.54 2.16 11.40
C LYS A 158 10.19 0.95 12.08
N ALA A 159 9.39 0.13 12.76
CA ALA A 159 9.89 -1.07 13.41
C ALA A 159 10.08 -2.24 12.43
N ILE A 160 9.22 -2.35 11.43
CA ILE A 160 9.35 -3.32 10.33
C ILE A 160 10.59 -3.02 9.50
N ASP A 161 10.82 -1.75 9.14
CA ASP A 161 12.02 -1.32 8.41
C ASP A 161 13.30 -1.66 9.20
N ALA A 162 13.30 -1.44 10.52
CA ALA A 162 14.44 -1.79 11.37
C ALA A 162 14.69 -3.30 11.44
N LEU A 163 13.62 -4.11 11.45
CA LEU A 163 13.71 -5.56 11.39
C LEU A 163 14.32 -6.03 10.07
N ASP A 164 13.85 -5.50 8.97
CA ASP A 164 14.31 -5.82 7.61
C ASP A 164 15.78 -5.44 7.43
N GLU A 165 16.17 -4.23 7.79
CA GLU A 165 17.54 -3.73 7.72
C GLU A 165 18.50 -4.56 8.60
N ALA A 166 18.08 -4.92 9.82
CA ALA A 166 18.88 -5.74 10.71
C ALA A 166 19.14 -7.13 10.12
N GLY A 167 18.11 -7.77 9.54
CA GLY A 167 18.23 -9.06 8.87
C GLY A 167 19.16 -9.01 7.67
N SER A 168 18.99 -8.00 6.83
CA SER A 168 19.84 -7.77 5.68
C SER A 168 21.32 -7.62 6.05
N ARG A 169 21.62 -6.83 7.09
CA ARG A 169 23.00 -6.64 7.57
C ARG A 169 23.63 -7.92 8.12
N VAL A 170 22.88 -8.68 8.91
CA VAL A 170 23.38 -9.97 9.44
C VAL A 170 23.65 -10.94 8.29
N HIS A 171 22.74 -11.05 7.34
CA HIS A 171 22.91 -11.88 6.15
C HIS A 171 24.19 -11.51 5.38
N LEU A 172 24.43 -10.25 5.11
CA LEU A 172 25.64 -9.76 4.45
C LEU A 172 26.90 -10.08 5.25
N CYS A 173 26.92 -9.89 6.57
CA CYS A 173 28.06 -10.22 7.42
C CYS A 173 28.39 -11.71 7.35
N LEU A 174 27.39 -12.60 7.34
CA LEU A 174 27.60 -14.05 7.23
C LEU A 174 28.24 -14.45 5.89
N LEU A 175 27.85 -13.78 4.80
CA LEU A 175 28.45 -14.04 3.47
C LEU A 175 29.93 -13.65 3.40
N TYR A 176 30.34 -12.58 4.10
CA TYR A 176 31.74 -12.12 4.10
C TYR A 176 32.63 -12.83 5.13
N THR A 177 32.04 -13.46 6.15
CA THR A 177 32.77 -14.17 7.22
C THR A 177 32.86 -15.67 6.99
N SER A 178 32.20 -16.21 5.96
CA SER A 178 32.36 -17.61 5.56
C SER A 178 33.80 -17.82 5.02
N PRO A 179 34.63 -18.71 5.60
CA PRO A 179 35.92 -18.97 5.07
C PRO A 179 35.76 -19.53 3.65
N SER A 180 36.45 -18.90 2.70
CA SER A 180 36.57 -19.41 1.35
C SER A 180 37.17 -20.84 1.39
N PRO A 181 36.64 -21.82 0.67
CA PRO A 181 37.16 -23.17 0.61
C PRO A 181 38.58 -23.24 0.04
#